data_1c9b2671bf21ab9deb9f9a793d4c32b1
#
_entry.id   1c9b2671bf21ab9deb9f9a793d4c32b1
#
_cell.length_a   1.000
_cell.length_b   1.000
_cell.length_c   1.000
_cell.angle_alpha   90.00
_cell.angle_beta   90.00
_cell.angle_gamma   90.00
#
_symmetry.space_group_name_H-M   'P 1'
#
loop_
_entity.id
_entity.type
_entity.pdbx_description
1 polymer ?
#
loop_
_entity_poly.entity_id
_entity_poly.type
_entity_poly.pdbx_seq_one_letter_code
_entity_poly.pdbx_strand_id
1 'polypeptide(L)'
;MTNATSSYSAKAIDALPTLWDGFAKLVRTGLDITAFGANIMDLPPDYSTTPHDEAESGQQELYVALAGSGSVAVGDAHLPLDPDHLVRVDAGTARVLSSGPQGLRVLCIAGVPGAAYEPQTWSSTGE
;
A
#
# COMPACT_ATOMS: atom_id res chain seq x y z
N MET A 1 -1.73 -8.68 -24.36
CA MET A 1 -1.13 -8.23 -24.41
C MET A 1 -0.76 -7.12 -24.20
N THR A 2 -0.53 -6.83 -24.22
CA THR A 2 -0.31 -5.97 -23.93
C THR A 2 0.21 -4.95 -24.38
N ASN A 3 0.19 -4.10 -24.17
CA ASN A 3 0.71 -2.90 -24.34
C ASN A 3 2.09 -2.77 -23.97
N ALA A 4 2.85 -3.80 -24.20
CA ALA A 4 4.24 -3.84 -23.83
C ALA A 4 5.04 -2.73 -24.45
N THR A 5 4.50 -2.09 -25.49
CA THR A 5 5.18 -0.99 -26.17
C THR A 5 4.89 0.38 -25.59
N SER A 6 3.97 0.47 -24.67
CA SER A 6 3.67 1.77 -24.06
C SER A 6 4.73 2.15 -23.04
N SER A 7 5.18 3.40 -23.08
CA SER A 7 6.16 3.90 -22.13
C SER A 7 5.52 4.66 -20.97
N TYR A 8 4.20 4.73 -20.92
CA TYR A 8 3.49 5.41 -19.84
C TYR A 8 2.07 4.85 -19.70
N SER A 9 1.49 5.11 -18.57
CA SER A 9 0.09 4.77 -18.32
C SER A 9 -0.48 5.74 -17.30
N ALA A 10 -1.80 5.89 -17.31
CA ALA A 10 -2.50 6.73 -16.35
C ALA A 10 -3.89 6.18 -16.17
N LYS A 11 -4.36 6.19 -14.92
CA LYS A 11 -5.72 5.76 -14.62
C LYS A 11 -6.27 6.58 -13.45
N ALA A 12 -7.55 6.83 -13.48
CA ALA A 12 -8.23 7.30 -12.29
C ALA A 12 -8.15 6.23 -11.21
N ILE A 13 -8.04 6.63 -9.97
CA ILE A 13 -7.98 5.67 -8.86
C ILE A 13 -9.18 4.73 -8.90
N ASP A 14 -10.37 5.26 -9.19
CA ASP A 14 -11.59 4.45 -9.23
C ASP A 14 -11.62 3.44 -10.37
N ALA A 15 -10.72 3.54 -11.33
CA ALA A 15 -10.62 2.61 -12.45
C ALA A 15 -9.59 1.52 -12.22
N LEU A 16 -8.88 1.55 -11.10
CA LEU A 16 -7.89 0.51 -10.78
C LEU A 16 -8.57 -0.82 -10.44
N PRO A 17 -7.91 -1.95 -10.72
CA PRO A 17 -8.40 -3.24 -10.22
C PRO A 17 -8.46 -3.23 -8.70
N THR A 18 -9.42 -3.95 -8.12
CA THR A 18 -9.62 -3.95 -6.67
C THR A 18 -9.63 -5.35 -6.10
N LEU A 19 -9.39 -5.43 -4.79
CA LEU A 19 -9.56 -6.63 -3.97
C LEU A 19 -10.36 -6.27 -2.73
N TRP A 20 -10.96 -7.29 -2.14
CA TRP A 20 -11.67 -7.17 -0.86
C TRP A 20 -12.73 -6.08 -0.90
N ASP A 21 -13.59 -6.19 -1.91
CA ASP A 21 -14.74 -5.30 -2.09
C ASP A 21 -14.35 -3.82 -2.14
N GLY A 22 -13.23 -3.55 -2.82
CA GLY A 22 -12.77 -2.18 -3.02
C GLY A 22 -11.87 -1.65 -1.92
N PHE A 23 -11.65 -2.41 -0.85
CA PHE A 23 -10.74 -1.98 0.22
C PHE A 23 -9.34 -1.72 -0.32
N ALA A 24 -8.84 -2.60 -1.18
CA ALA A 24 -7.53 -2.43 -1.81
C ALA A 24 -7.69 -2.11 -3.28
N LYS A 25 -6.94 -1.12 -3.76
CA LYS A 25 -6.85 -0.76 -5.16
C LYS A 25 -5.43 -1.03 -5.63
N LEU A 26 -5.30 -1.82 -6.67
CA LEU A 26 -4.00 -2.37 -7.11
C LEU A 26 -3.34 -1.42 -8.10
N VAL A 27 -2.50 -0.55 -7.59
CA VAL A 27 -1.84 0.49 -8.38
C VAL A 27 -0.81 -0.13 -9.32
N ARG A 28 0.05 -1.00 -8.79
CA ARG A 28 1.08 -1.65 -9.60
C ARG A 28 0.45 -2.40 -10.77
N THR A 29 -0.52 -3.25 -10.48
CA THR A 29 -1.20 -4.04 -11.50
C THR A 29 -1.91 -3.15 -12.51
N GLY A 30 -2.63 -2.15 -12.03
CA GLY A 30 -3.41 -1.27 -12.90
C GLY A 30 -2.57 -0.40 -13.82
N LEU A 31 -1.38 -0.01 -13.40
CA LEU A 31 -0.51 0.86 -14.18
C LEU A 31 0.65 0.11 -14.84
N ASP A 32 0.73 -1.21 -14.68
CA ASP A 32 1.81 -2.03 -15.24
C ASP A 32 3.19 -1.63 -14.72
N ILE A 33 3.26 -1.29 -13.44
CA ILE A 33 4.53 -0.99 -12.80
C ILE A 33 5.26 -2.31 -12.53
N THR A 34 6.55 -2.37 -12.84
CA THR A 34 7.35 -3.58 -12.61
C THR A 34 8.45 -3.39 -11.58
N ALA A 35 8.80 -2.16 -11.26
CA ALA A 35 9.97 -1.87 -10.43
C ALA A 35 9.69 -1.91 -8.93
N PHE A 36 8.44 -1.72 -8.52
CA PHE A 36 8.07 -1.70 -7.10
C PHE A 36 6.61 -2.04 -6.94
N GLY A 37 6.22 -2.39 -5.71
CA GLY A 37 4.82 -2.61 -5.37
C GLY A 37 4.14 -1.31 -5.01
N ALA A 38 2.86 -1.21 -5.32
CA ALA A 38 2.07 -0.04 -4.95
C ALA A 38 0.60 -0.42 -4.89
N ASN A 39 -0.04 -0.11 -3.77
CA ASN A 39 -1.47 -0.33 -3.57
C ASN A 39 -2.04 0.84 -2.80
N ILE A 40 -3.31 1.11 -3.02
CA ILE A 40 -4.06 2.04 -2.19
C ILE A 40 -5.03 1.23 -1.33
N MET A 41 -5.11 1.56 -0.05
CA MET A 41 -6.09 0.96 0.84
C MET A 41 -7.00 2.06 1.36
N ASP A 42 -8.30 1.79 1.36
CA ASP A 42 -9.31 2.71 1.88
C ASP A 42 -9.80 2.17 3.22
N LEU A 43 -9.25 2.68 4.31
CA LEU A 43 -9.68 2.31 5.65
C LEU A 43 -10.91 3.14 6.03
N PRO A 44 -12.02 2.48 6.40
CA PRO A 44 -13.18 3.23 6.88
C PRO A 44 -12.87 3.93 8.20
N PRO A 45 -13.74 4.83 8.68
CA PRO A 45 -13.49 5.51 9.95
C PRO A 45 -13.25 4.55 11.10
N ASP A 46 -12.29 4.90 11.96
CA ASP A 46 -12.00 4.19 13.22
C ASP A 46 -11.73 2.69 13.03
N TYR A 47 -10.99 2.36 11.99
CA TYR A 47 -10.65 0.99 11.63
C TYR A 47 -9.18 0.71 11.92
N SER A 48 -8.87 -0.52 12.32
CA SER A 48 -7.48 -0.97 12.48
C SER A 48 -7.25 -2.25 11.70
N THR A 49 -6.13 -2.32 11.02
CA THR A 49 -5.74 -3.55 10.32
C THR A 49 -5.27 -4.60 11.32
N THR A 50 -5.21 -5.85 10.86
CA THR A 50 -4.58 -6.92 11.63
C THR A 50 -3.07 -6.68 11.68
N PRO A 51 -2.40 -6.95 12.80
CA PRO A 51 -0.94 -6.83 12.84
C PRO A 51 -0.30 -7.76 11.81
N HIS A 52 0.70 -7.24 11.09
CA HIS A 52 1.44 -8.05 10.13
C HIS A 52 2.84 -7.48 9.91
N ASP A 53 3.72 -8.31 9.36
CA ASP A 53 5.02 -7.86 8.88
C ASP A 53 5.24 -8.40 7.45
N GLU A 54 6.35 -8.01 6.85
CA GLU A 54 6.72 -8.41 5.50
C GLU A 54 8.01 -9.22 5.49
N ALA A 55 8.32 -9.90 6.60
CA ALA A 55 9.57 -10.64 6.71
C ALA A 55 9.74 -11.67 5.59
N GLU A 56 8.63 -12.32 5.19
CA GLU A 56 8.68 -13.34 4.17
C GLU A 56 9.00 -12.77 2.79
N SER A 57 8.42 -11.63 2.45
CA SER A 57 8.65 -10.98 1.16
C SER A 57 9.91 -10.11 1.15
N GLY A 58 10.39 -9.71 2.32
CA GLY A 58 11.53 -8.82 2.43
C GLY A 58 11.25 -7.39 2.05
N GLN A 59 9.97 -7.01 1.95
CA GLN A 59 9.60 -5.69 1.46
C GLN A 59 9.67 -4.62 2.54
N GLN A 60 10.34 -3.53 2.21
CA GLN A 60 10.30 -2.29 2.96
C GLN A 60 9.16 -1.45 2.40
N GLU A 61 8.37 -0.85 3.27
CA GLU A 61 7.17 -0.13 2.84
C GLU A 61 7.19 1.33 3.26
N LEU A 62 6.67 2.17 2.36
CA LEU A 62 6.41 3.58 2.62
C LEU A 62 4.90 3.80 2.57
N TYR A 63 4.38 4.42 3.63
CA TYR A 63 2.95 4.76 3.71
C TYR A 63 2.77 6.26 3.52
N VAL A 64 1.86 6.61 2.62
CA VAL A 64 1.54 8.01 2.26
C VAL A 64 0.03 8.18 2.35
N ALA A 65 -0.43 9.05 3.24
CA ALA A 65 -1.87 9.34 3.33
C ALA A 65 -2.27 10.25 2.18
N LEU A 66 -3.19 9.80 1.36
CA LEU A 66 -3.75 10.60 0.26
C LEU A 66 -4.93 11.43 0.74
N ALA A 67 -5.66 10.94 1.74
CA ALA A 67 -6.80 11.64 2.31
C ALA A 67 -7.05 11.09 3.71
N GLY A 68 -7.62 11.90 4.58
CA GLY A 68 -7.91 11.51 5.94
C GLY A 68 -6.68 11.50 6.82
N SER A 69 -6.75 10.75 7.91
CA SER A 69 -5.65 10.67 8.87
C SER A 69 -5.72 9.36 9.63
N GLY A 70 -4.62 9.04 10.29
CA GLY A 70 -4.53 7.85 11.11
C GLY A 70 -3.16 7.73 11.74
N SER A 71 -2.77 6.48 12.00
CA SER A 71 -1.48 6.21 12.61
C SER A 71 -0.96 4.85 12.19
N VAL A 72 0.34 4.66 12.36
CA VAL A 72 0.98 3.35 12.22
C VAL A 72 1.55 3.01 13.60
N ALA A 73 1.10 1.90 14.17
CA ALA A 73 1.62 1.42 15.44
C ALA A 73 2.73 0.40 15.20
N VAL A 74 3.88 0.63 15.82
CA VAL A 74 5.03 -0.27 15.79
C VAL A 74 5.47 -0.46 17.24
N GLY A 75 5.19 -1.62 17.82
CA GLY A 75 5.39 -1.83 19.24
C GLY A 75 4.57 -0.80 20.03
N ASP A 76 5.24 -0.08 20.92
CA ASP A 76 4.59 0.96 21.70
C ASP A 76 4.59 2.33 21.02
N ALA A 77 5.21 2.43 19.85
CA ALA A 77 5.25 3.70 19.12
C ALA A 77 3.99 3.86 18.29
N HIS A 78 3.42 5.06 18.28
CA HIS A 78 2.29 5.41 17.45
C HIS A 78 2.72 6.58 16.56
N LEU A 79 2.90 6.28 15.27
CA LEU A 79 3.45 7.24 14.32
C LEU A 79 2.31 7.89 13.56
N PRO A 80 2.25 9.23 13.51
CA PRO A 80 1.15 9.87 12.79
C PRO A 80 1.25 9.60 11.28
N LEU A 81 0.10 9.37 10.66
CA LEU A 81 0.00 9.17 9.22
C LEU A 81 -1.12 10.05 8.71
N ASP A 82 -0.75 11.12 8.03
CA ASP A 82 -1.68 12.09 7.47
C ASP A 82 -0.96 12.76 6.29
N PRO A 83 -1.59 13.69 5.55
CA PRO A 83 -0.95 14.30 4.39
C PRO A 83 0.37 15.04 4.70
N ASP A 84 0.65 15.33 5.96
CA ASP A 84 1.88 16.02 6.34
C ASP A 84 2.94 15.10 6.95
N HIS A 85 2.64 13.81 7.11
CA HIS A 85 3.55 12.85 7.74
C HIS A 85 3.67 11.57 6.92
N LEU A 86 4.89 11.13 6.71
CA LEU A 86 5.20 9.88 6.00
C LEU A 86 5.76 8.87 6.99
N VAL A 87 5.50 7.59 6.75
CA VAL A 87 5.98 6.52 7.62
C VAL A 87 6.65 5.45 6.78
N ARG A 88 7.87 5.05 7.16
CA ARG A 88 8.55 3.89 6.62
C ARG A 88 8.53 2.76 7.65
N VAL A 89 8.26 1.53 7.20
CA VAL A 89 8.36 0.35 8.05
C VAL A 89 9.17 -0.71 7.31
N ASP A 90 10.18 -1.25 7.98
CA ASP A 90 11.03 -2.29 7.40
C ASP A 90 10.34 -3.65 7.44
N ALA A 91 10.86 -4.59 6.63
CA ALA A 91 10.18 -5.86 6.37
C ALA A 91 9.86 -6.68 7.62
N GLY A 92 10.83 -6.83 8.52
CA GLY A 92 10.67 -7.69 9.70
C GLY A 92 9.93 -7.03 10.87
N THR A 93 9.44 -5.82 10.69
CA THR A 93 8.83 -5.06 11.78
C THR A 93 7.31 -5.15 11.69
N ALA A 94 6.68 -5.68 12.72
CA ALA A 94 5.22 -5.78 12.76
C ALA A 94 4.59 -4.39 12.88
N ARG A 95 3.49 -4.16 12.17
CA ARG A 95 2.80 -2.88 12.18
C ARG A 95 1.29 -3.06 12.13
N VAL A 96 0.60 -2.05 12.64
CA VAL A 96 -0.86 -1.94 12.55
C VAL A 96 -1.17 -0.53 12.03
N LEU A 97 -1.97 -0.45 10.97
CA LEU A 97 -2.47 0.82 10.47
C LEU A 97 -3.86 1.06 11.06
N SER A 98 -4.09 2.28 11.54
CA SER A 98 -5.39 2.65 12.10
C SER A 98 -5.83 3.96 11.48
N SER A 99 -7.13 4.04 11.16
CA SER A 99 -7.71 5.26 10.64
C SER A 99 -8.34 6.09 11.75
N GLY A 100 -8.39 7.39 11.53
CA GLY A 100 -9.10 8.31 12.40
C GLY A 100 -10.58 8.39 12.07
N PRO A 101 -11.31 9.36 12.65
CA PRO A 101 -12.76 9.43 12.49
C PRO A 101 -13.22 9.79 11.08
N GLN A 102 -12.33 10.27 10.23
CA GLN A 102 -12.66 10.60 8.83
C GLN A 102 -12.26 9.48 7.87
N GLY A 103 -11.72 8.38 8.38
CA GLY A 103 -11.15 7.35 7.53
C GLY A 103 -9.75 7.71 7.05
N LEU A 104 -9.17 6.83 6.26
CA LEU A 104 -7.80 7.03 5.76
C LEU A 104 -7.66 6.36 4.40
N ARG A 105 -7.30 7.15 3.39
CA ARG A 105 -6.87 6.57 2.12
C ARG A 105 -5.35 6.60 2.11
N VAL A 106 -4.73 5.43 2.08
CA VAL A 106 -3.28 5.32 2.18
C VAL A 106 -2.69 4.65 0.94
N LEU A 107 -1.64 5.26 0.39
CA LEU A 107 -0.83 4.66 -0.66
C LEU A 107 0.35 3.96 0.00
N CYS A 108 0.49 2.68 -0.26
CA CYS A 108 1.62 1.89 0.22
C CYS A 108 2.53 1.59 -0.95
N ILE A 109 3.80 1.96 -0.84
CA ILE A 109 4.82 1.69 -1.84
C ILE A 109 5.81 0.72 -1.23
N ALA A 110 6.12 -0.36 -1.95
CA ALA A 110 6.97 -1.44 -1.42
C ALA A 110 8.10 -1.77 -2.37
N GLY A 111 9.24 -2.08 -1.80
CA GLY A 111 10.40 -2.54 -2.54
C GLY A 111 11.26 -3.42 -1.66
N VAL A 112 12.20 -4.15 -2.27
CA VAL A 112 13.11 -5.03 -1.56
C VAL A 112 14.49 -4.41 -1.59
N PRO A 113 15.05 -4.02 -0.42
CA PRO A 113 16.37 -3.41 -0.41
C PRO A 113 17.42 -4.30 -1.06
N GLY A 114 18.15 -3.76 -2.01
CA GLY A 114 19.24 -4.47 -2.66
C GLY A 114 18.86 -5.58 -3.59
N ALA A 115 17.59 -5.71 -3.95
CA ALA A 115 17.12 -6.80 -4.80
C ALA A 115 16.03 -6.32 -5.75
N ALA A 116 15.75 -7.09 -6.79
CA ALA A 116 14.66 -6.80 -7.70
C ALA A 116 13.33 -7.05 -6.98
N TYR A 117 12.35 -6.22 -7.26
CA TYR A 117 11.01 -6.40 -6.74
C TYR A 117 10.33 -7.60 -7.41
N GLU A 118 9.69 -8.44 -6.59
CA GLU A 118 8.86 -9.55 -7.08
C GLU A 118 7.46 -9.41 -6.49
N PRO A 119 6.43 -9.31 -7.32
CA PRO A 119 5.07 -9.14 -6.82
C PRO A 119 4.60 -10.34 -6.02
N GLN A 120 3.86 -10.07 -4.96
CA GLN A 120 3.17 -11.12 -4.22
C GLN A 120 1.99 -11.61 -5.07
N THR A 121 1.67 -12.88 -4.95
CA THR A 121 0.63 -13.51 -5.76
C THR A 121 -0.71 -12.79 -5.66
N TRP A 122 -1.11 -12.40 -4.45
CA TRP A 122 -2.41 -11.77 -4.27
C TRP A 122 -2.53 -10.45 -5.04
N SER A 123 -1.44 -9.69 -5.15
CA SER A 123 -1.47 -8.40 -5.82
C SER A 123 -1.45 -8.53 -7.34
N SER A 124 -1.21 -9.73 -7.84
CA SER A 124 -1.21 -9.99 -9.28
C SER A 124 -2.52 -10.54 -9.79
N THR A 125 -3.37 -11.02 -8.88
CA THR A 125 -4.61 -11.69 -9.27
C THR A 125 -5.86 -10.89 -8.99
N GLY A 126 -5.72 -9.66 -8.58
CA GLY A 126 -6.84 -8.85 -8.11
C GLY A 126 -7.61 -8.13 -9.19
N GLU A 127 -7.54 -8.56 -10.39
CA GLU A 127 -8.30 -7.90 -11.46
C GLU A 127 -9.71 -8.41 -11.56
#